data_895ebc6a4f1e36a233e6a14dba6c6b07
#
_entry.id   895ebc6a4f1e36a233e6a14dba6c6b07
#
_cell.length_a   1.000
_cell.length_b   1.000
_cell.length_c   1.000
_cell.angle_alpha   90.00
_cell.angle_beta   90.00
_cell.angle_gamma   90.00
#
_symmetry.space_group_name_H-M   'P 1'
#
loop_
_entity.id
_entity.type
_entity.pdbx_description
1 polymer ?
#
loop_
_entity_poly.entity_id
_entity_poly.type
_entity_poly.pdbx_seq_one_letter_code
_entity_poly.pdbx_strand_id
1 'polypeptide(L)'
;GLNPRTGDRILEIGGVELNNRMLTGNNFHRYINPERDSEEGALAVHGLTTEFLSDKPKFAEIAEEFRAFIAGAELIIHNAPFDIGFLNAEFKRLNLPPVHEQVHGVIDTLVQAKEMHPGKRNSLDALCDRYGVSNAHRKLHGALLDSELLADVYLAMTRGQNSLSMEEEVEVAADGAALEIVP
;
A
#
# COMPACT_ATOMS: atom_id res chain seq x y z
N GLY A 1 -12.52 -10.30 -1.36
CA GLY A 1 -13.01 -10.05 -0.05
C GLY A 1 -12.59 -8.74 0.56
N LEU A 2 -13.46 -8.19 1.39
CA LEU A 2 -13.26 -6.86 1.96
C LEU A 2 -13.19 -6.85 3.49
N ASN A 3 -13.28 -8.02 4.13
CA ASN A 3 -13.35 -8.08 5.58
C ASN A 3 -12.44 -9.16 6.16
N PRO A 4 -11.31 -8.78 6.80
CA PRO A 4 -10.40 -9.76 7.40
C PRO A 4 -11.03 -10.50 8.59
N ARG A 5 -12.06 -9.95 9.23
CA ARG A 5 -12.75 -10.60 10.34
C ARG A 5 -13.59 -11.79 9.90
N THR A 6 -14.03 -11.82 8.63
CA THR A 6 -14.79 -12.93 8.07
C THR A 6 -13.92 -13.92 7.30
N GLY A 7 -12.59 -13.83 7.46
CA GLY A 7 -11.65 -14.78 6.87
C GLY A 7 -11.06 -14.36 5.53
N ASP A 8 -11.34 -13.14 5.06
CA ASP A 8 -10.68 -12.63 3.85
C ASP A 8 -9.19 -12.46 4.11
N ARG A 9 -8.39 -12.83 3.13
CA ARG A 9 -6.92 -12.87 3.24
C ARG A 9 -6.28 -11.99 2.17
N ILE A 10 -5.04 -11.59 2.41
CA ILE A 10 -4.24 -10.82 1.45
C ILE A 10 -3.82 -11.72 0.29
N LEU A 11 -3.96 -11.25 -0.93
CA LEU A 11 -3.59 -11.97 -2.16
C LEU A 11 -2.31 -11.43 -2.79
N GLU A 12 -2.03 -10.15 -2.62
CA GLU A 12 -0.89 -9.48 -3.23
C GLU A 12 -0.46 -8.31 -2.36
N ILE A 13 0.86 -8.11 -2.23
CA ILE A 13 1.43 -6.94 -1.59
C ILE A 13 2.41 -6.30 -2.56
N GLY A 14 2.28 -5.00 -2.75
CA GLY A 14 3.25 -4.20 -3.49
C GLY A 14 3.70 -3.02 -2.65
N GLY A 15 4.98 -2.70 -2.72
CA GLY A 15 5.53 -1.54 -2.04
C GLY A 15 6.76 -1.00 -2.76
N VAL A 16 6.94 0.30 -2.70
CA VAL A 16 8.13 0.98 -3.22
C VAL A 16 8.71 1.84 -2.12
N GLU A 17 10.03 1.95 -2.10
CA GLU A 17 10.75 2.74 -1.12
C GLU A 17 11.06 4.13 -1.66
N LEU A 18 10.81 5.14 -0.82
CA LEU A 18 11.22 6.51 -1.08
C LEU A 18 12.30 6.92 -0.09
N ASN A 19 13.33 7.59 -0.58
CA ASN A 19 14.39 8.19 0.23
C ASN A 19 14.66 9.58 -0.33
N ASN A 20 14.59 10.60 0.52
CA ASN A 20 14.71 12.00 0.08
C ASN A 20 13.78 12.36 -1.06
N ARG A 21 12.53 11.86 -0.98
CA ARG A 21 11.47 12.10 -1.97
C ARG A 21 11.79 11.51 -3.35
N MET A 22 12.62 10.50 -3.41
CA MET A 22 12.97 9.80 -4.64
C MET A 22 12.80 8.31 -4.49
N LEU A 23 12.30 7.65 -5.54
CA LEU A 23 12.24 6.20 -5.58
C LEU A 23 13.66 5.64 -5.57
N THR A 24 13.91 4.66 -4.69
CA THR A 24 15.22 4.05 -4.56
C THR A 24 15.43 2.85 -5.47
N GLY A 25 14.36 2.30 -6.02
CA GLY A 25 14.39 1.04 -6.73
C GLY A 25 14.27 -0.18 -5.83
N ASN A 26 14.31 0.00 -4.51
CA ASN A 26 14.07 -1.10 -3.58
C ASN A 26 12.56 -1.33 -3.44
N ASN A 27 12.06 -2.32 -4.15
CA ASN A 27 10.64 -2.63 -4.22
C ASN A 27 10.35 -3.95 -3.53
N PHE A 28 9.13 -4.08 -3.02
CA PHE A 28 8.62 -5.33 -2.49
C PHE A 28 7.38 -5.71 -3.29
N HIS A 29 7.36 -6.93 -3.84
CA HIS A 29 6.20 -7.41 -4.57
C HIS A 29 6.07 -8.92 -4.38
N ARG A 30 4.93 -9.35 -3.83
CA ARG A 30 4.64 -10.78 -3.63
C ARG A 30 3.17 -11.05 -3.92
N TYR A 31 2.92 -12.11 -4.67
CA TYR A 31 1.62 -12.76 -4.69
C TYR A 31 1.59 -13.76 -3.55
N ILE A 32 0.44 -13.93 -2.93
CA ILE A 32 0.31 -14.73 -1.71
C ILE A 32 -0.81 -15.75 -1.89
N ASN A 33 -0.52 -17.00 -1.50
CA ASN A 33 -1.54 -18.05 -1.42
C ASN A 33 -2.40 -17.77 -0.17
N PRO A 34 -3.68 -17.38 -0.36
CA PRO A 34 -4.54 -17.02 0.77
C PRO A 34 -5.12 -18.23 1.50
N GLU A 35 -4.85 -19.43 1.02
CA GLU A 35 -5.38 -20.70 1.55
C GLU A 35 -6.93 -20.77 1.50
N ARG A 36 -7.52 -20.06 0.55
CA ARG A 36 -8.97 -20.05 0.30
C ARG A 36 -9.24 -19.72 -1.17
N ASP A 37 -10.46 -20.04 -1.64
CA ASP A 37 -10.86 -19.72 -3.00
C ASP A 37 -11.13 -18.23 -3.17
N SER A 38 -10.79 -17.70 -4.35
CA SER A 38 -11.12 -16.34 -4.72
C SER A 38 -12.61 -16.19 -5.02
N GLU A 39 -13.21 -15.11 -4.53
CA GLU A 39 -14.61 -14.79 -4.86
C GLU A 39 -14.70 -14.22 -6.27
N GLU A 40 -15.82 -14.52 -6.98
CA GLU A 40 -16.03 -14.06 -8.36
C GLU A 40 -15.97 -12.54 -8.50
N GLY A 41 -16.59 -11.82 -7.56
CA GLY A 41 -16.57 -10.36 -7.59
C GLY A 41 -15.18 -9.78 -7.43
N ALA A 42 -14.35 -10.40 -6.60
CA ALA A 42 -12.97 -10.00 -6.41
C ALA A 42 -12.13 -10.33 -7.65
N LEU A 43 -12.34 -11.49 -8.28
CA LEU A 43 -11.64 -11.88 -9.50
C LEU A 43 -11.84 -10.87 -10.64
N ALA A 44 -13.04 -10.30 -10.75
CA ALA A 44 -13.34 -9.29 -11.77
C ALA A 44 -12.49 -8.03 -11.61
N VAL A 45 -12.07 -7.73 -10.38
CA VAL A 45 -11.26 -6.54 -10.07
C VAL A 45 -9.76 -6.80 -10.23
N HIS A 46 -9.24 -7.88 -9.62
CA HIS A 46 -7.79 -8.10 -9.57
C HIS A 46 -7.28 -9.19 -10.52
N GLY A 47 -8.17 -10.03 -11.06
CA GLY A 47 -7.79 -11.08 -12.01
C GLY A 47 -6.94 -12.21 -11.44
N LEU A 48 -6.82 -12.32 -10.12
CA LEU A 48 -6.00 -13.33 -9.46
C LEU A 48 -6.82 -14.58 -9.15
N THR A 49 -6.59 -15.64 -9.90
CA THR A 49 -7.35 -16.89 -9.77
C THR A 49 -6.80 -17.74 -8.61
N THR A 50 -7.64 -18.61 -8.08
CA THR A 50 -7.22 -19.60 -7.08
C THR A 50 -6.07 -20.46 -7.63
N GLU A 51 -6.15 -20.87 -8.90
CA GLU A 51 -5.09 -21.65 -9.54
C GLU A 51 -3.77 -20.90 -9.62
N PHE A 52 -3.81 -19.63 -10.01
CA PHE A 52 -2.62 -18.79 -10.10
C PHE A 52 -1.95 -18.66 -8.74
N LEU A 53 -2.73 -18.50 -7.67
CA LEU A 53 -2.21 -18.28 -6.33
C LEU A 53 -1.82 -19.56 -5.61
N SER A 54 -2.22 -20.73 -6.13
CA SER A 54 -2.01 -22.01 -5.44
C SER A 54 -0.56 -22.39 -5.23
N ASP A 55 0.34 -21.94 -6.11
CA ASP A 55 1.78 -22.21 -6.02
C ASP A 55 2.58 -21.06 -5.38
N LYS A 56 1.88 -20.03 -4.91
CA LYS A 56 2.54 -18.88 -4.28
C LYS A 56 2.80 -19.12 -2.80
N PRO A 57 3.77 -18.42 -2.20
CA PRO A 57 4.03 -18.57 -0.78
C PRO A 57 2.85 -18.09 0.05
N LYS A 58 2.69 -18.66 1.23
CA LYS A 58 1.74 -18.20 2.23
C LYS A 58 2.29 -16.96 2.92
N PHE A 59 1.42 -16.15 3.52
CA PHE A 59 1.87 -14.96 4.23
C PHE A 59 2.94 -15.28 5.29
N ALA A 60 2.81 -16.40 5.99
CA ALA A 60 3.79 -16.82 6.99
C ALA A 60 5.19 -16.94 6.41
N GLU A 61 5.33 -17.34 5.15
CA GLU A 61 6.62 -17.53 4.49
C GLU A 61 7.30 -16.24 4.08
N ILE A 62 6.51 -15.17 3.85
CA ILE A 62 7.07 -13.88 3.42
C ILE A 62 7.04 -12.82 4.53
N ALA A 63 6.50 -13.15 5.69
CA ALA A 63 6.26 -12.18 6.76
C ALA A 63 7.56 -11.49 7.21
N GLU A 64 8.64 -12.23 7.39
CA GLU A 64 9.90 -11.65 7.86
C GLU A 64 10.53 -10.70 6.83
N GLU A 65 10.46 -11.06 5.54
CA GLU A 65 10.94 -10.19 4.47
C GLU A 65 10.11 -8.89 4.42
N PHE A 66 8.80 -9.02 4.57
CA PHE A 66 7.91 -7.87 4.57
C PHE A 66 8.15 -6.98 5.78
N ARG A 67 8.29 -7.58 6.96
CA ARG A 67 8.59 -6.83 8.19
C ARG A 67 9.91 -6.07 8.07
N ALA A 68 10.92 -6.69 7.46
CA ALA A 68 12.19 -6.03 7.21
C ALA A 68 12.03 -4.84 6.26
N PHE A 69 11.19 -4.98 5.23
CA PHE A 69 10.93 -3.91 4.27
C PHE A 69 10.28 -2.68 4.93
N ILE A 70 9.35 -2.90 5.85
CA ILE A 70 8.60 -1.79 6.49
C ILE A 70 9.24 -1.30 7.80
N ALA A 71 10.23 -2.00 8.35
CA ALA A 71 10.78 -1.71 9.69
C ALA A 71 11.27 -0.26 9.79
N GLY A 72 10.70 0.49 10.73
CA GLY A 72 11.07 1.89 10.98
C GLY A 72 10.66 2.87 9.89
N ALA A 73 9.97 2.41 8.84
CA ALA A 73 9.53 3.27 7.76
C ALA A 73 8.30 4.08 8.15
N GLU A 74 8.09 5.20 7.49
CA GLU A 74 6.81 5.88 7.48
C GLU A 74 6.01 5.32 6.32
N LEU A 75 4.92 4.62 6.60
CA LEU A 75 4.09 4.02 5.55
C LEU A 75 3.19 5.07 4.92
N ILE A 76 3.11 5.05 3.60
CA ILE A 76 2.22 5.89 2.81
C ILE A 76 1.18 4.96 2.19
N ILE A 77 -0.07 5.11 2.58
CA ILE A 77 -1.15 4.22 2.15
C ILE A 77 -2.38 5.05 1.81
N HIS A 78 -3.04 4.71 0.72
CA HIS A 78 -4.31 5.34 0.36
C HIS A 78 -5.46 4.56 1.01
N ASN A 79 -6.16 5.17 1.95
CA ASN A 79 -7.17 4.53 2.81
C ASN A 79 -6.54 3.51 3.76
N ALA A 80 -5.64 3.99 4.59
CA ALA A 80 -4.81 3.17 5.46
C ALA A 80 -5.58 2.20 6.38
N PRO A 81 -6.72 2.54 6.99
CA PRO A 81 -7.42 1.58 7.86
C PRO A 81 -7.75 0.26 7.18
N PHE A 82 -8.05 0.29 5.89
CA PHE A 82 -8.33 -0.91 5.12
C PHE A 82 -7.12 -1.86 5.07
N ASP A 83 -5.98 -1.35 4.65
CA ASP A 83 -4.75 -2.15 4.52
C ASP A 83 -4.19 -2.57 5.86
N ILE A 84 -4.17 -1.66 6.82
CA ILE A 84 -3.69 -1.92 8.19
C ILE A 84 -4.53 -3.02 8.84
N GLY A 85 -5.84 -3.02 8.62
CA GLY A 85 -6.74 -4.05 9.15
C GLY A 85 -6.36 -5.44 8.64
N PHE A 86 -6.08 -5.57 7.34
CA PHE A 86 -5.65 -6.86 6.76
C PHE A 86 -4.26 -7.27 7.27
N LEU A 87 -3.32 -6.34 7.34
CA LEU A 87 -1.97 -6.63 7.84
C LEU A 87 -2.01 -7.07 9.31
N ASN A 88 -2.75 -6.36 10.13
CA ASN A 88 -2.86 -6.72 11.56
C ASN A 88 -3.51 -8.10 11.75
N ALA A 89 -4.49 -8.46 10.91
CA ALA A 89 -5.09 -9.79 10.96
C ALA A 89 -4.07 -10.87 10.60
N GLU A 90 -3.25 -10.64 9.58
CA GLU A 90 -2.20 -11.59 9.19
C GLU A 90 -1.12 -11.72 10.27
N PHE A 91 -0.66 -10.60 10.81
CA PHE A 91 0.34 -10.61 11.87
C PHE A 91 -0.18 -11.30 13.14
N LYS A 92 -1.43 -11.07 13.49
CA LYS A 92 -2.05 -11.71 14.65
C LYS A 92 -2.07 -13.24 14.53
N ARG A 93 -2.33 -13.76 13.31
CA ARG A 93 -2.30 -15.21 13.05
C ARG A 93 -0.92 -15.81 13.34
N LEU A 94 0.13 -15.01 13.20
CA LEU A 94 1.52 -15.44 13.40
C LEU A 94 2.06 -15.06 14.80
N ASN A 95 1.22 -14.52 15.66
CA ASN A 95 1.62 -14.00 16.98
C ASN A 95 2.67 -12.90 16.86
N LEU A 96 2.58 -12.09 15.82
CA LEU A 96 3.46 -10.94 15.59
C LEU A 96 2.76 -9.64 16.00
N PRO A 97 3.53 -8.59 16.35
CA PRO A 97 2.95 -7.33 16.79
C PRO A 97 2.20 -6.62 15.67
N PRO A 98 1.25 -5.72 16.00
CA PRO A 98 0.55 -4.95 14.99
C PRO A 98 1.48 -3.97 14.27
N VAL A 99 1.01 -3.47 13.12
CA VAL A 99 1.80 -2.60 12.25
C VAL A 99 2.38 -1.40 12.99
N HIS A 100 1.59 -0.74 13.84
CA HIS A 100 2.02 0.49 14.52
C HIS A 100 3.24 0.30 15.43
N GLU A 101 3.52 -0.92 15.88
CA GLU A 101 4.70 -1.23 16.68
C GLU A 101 5.93 -1.51 15.81
N GLN A 102 5.77 -1.65 14.50
CA GLN A 102 6.84 -2.02 13.57
C GLN A 102 7.32 -0.86 12.72
N VAL A 103 6.50 0.18 12.58
CA VAL A 103 6.77 1.32 11.69
C VAL A 103 6.92 2.60 12.48
N HIS A 104 7.53 3.62 11.85
CA HIS A 104 7.66 4.94 12.45
C HIS A 104 6.31 5.67 12.49
N GLY A 105 5.51 5.52 11.46
CA GLY A 105 4.19 6.14 11.37
C GLY A 105 3.47 5.73 10.11
N VAL A 106 2.24 6.21 9.96
CA VAL A 106 1.40 5.94 8.79
C VAL A 106 0.81 7.25 8.29
N ILE A 107 1.01 7.51 7.00
CA ILE A 107 0.39 8.63 6.30
C ILE A 107 -0.75 8.07 5.45
N ASP A 108 -1.96 8.54 5.69
CA ASP A 108 -3.13 8.17 4.89
C ASP A 108 -3.38 9.25 3.84
N THR A 109 -3.06 8.94 2.59
CA THR A 109 -3.23 9.91 1.49
C THR A 109 -4.68 10.21 1.18
N LEU A 110 -5.62 9.33 1.54
CA LEU A 110 -7.04 9.64 1.39
C LEU A 110 -7.46 10.74 2.36
N VAL A 111 -7.01 10.67 3.60
CA VAL A 111 -7.27 11.72 4.61
C VAL A 111 -6.66 13.05 4.15
N GLN A 112 -5.40 13.02 3.69
CA GLN A 112 -4.75 14.22 3.17
C GLN A 112 -5.51 14.83 1.99
N ALA A 113 -5.94 13.97 1.05
CA ALA A 113 -6.66 14.43 -0.13
C ALA A 113 -8.01 15.06 0.23
N LYS A 114 -8.73 14.50 1.19
CA LYS A 114 -10.00 15.05 1.66
C LYS A 114 -9.84 16.42 2.30
N GLU A 115 -8.75 16.62 3.01
CA GLU A 115 -8.43 17.92 3.61
C GLU A 115 -8.05 18.96 2.55
N MET A 116 -7.28 18.55 1.55
CA MET A 116 -6.82 19.44 0.48
C MET A 116 -7.90 19.73 -0.57
N HIS A 117 -8.78 18.79 -0.81
CA HIS A 117 -9.80 18.84 -1.87
C HIS A 117 -11.17 18.44 -1.33
N PRO A 118 -11.75 19.23 -0.39
CA PRO A 118 -13.03 18.88 0.21
C PRO A 118 -14.14 18.84 -0.84
N GLY A 119 -15.02 17.84 -0.73
CA GLY A 119 -16.17 17.68 -1.61
C GLY A 119 -15.84 17.13 -3.00
N LYS A 120 -14.57 16.75 -3.25
CA LYS A 120 -14.16 16.17 -4.52
C LYS A 120 -13.92 14.68 -4.39
N ARG A 121 -13.84 13.98 -5.52
CA ARG A 121 -13.47 12.57 -5.55
C ARG A 121 -11.98 12.46 -5.26
N ASN A 122 -11.62 11.54 -4.38
CA ASN A 122 -10.25 11.36 -3.92
C ASN A 122 -9.78 9.90 -3.98
N SER A 123 -10.34 9.10 -4.90
CA SER A 123 -9.77 7.79 -5.22
C SER A 123 -8.37 7.96 -5.81
N LEU A 124 -7.59 6.89 -5.82
CA LEU A 124 -6.25 6.95 -6.43
C LEU A 124 -6.33 7.39 -7.88
N ASP A 125 -7.29 6.87 -8.66
CA ASP A 125 -7.48 7.28 -10.05
C ASP A 125 -7.82 8.77 -10.17
N ALA A 126 -8.72 9.26 -9.32
CA ALA A 126 -9.07 10.68 -9.31
C ALA A 126 -7.86 11.57 -9.00
N LEU A 127 -7.01 11.14 -8.08
CA LEU A 127 -5.79 11.88 -7.73
C LEU A 127 -4.77 11.82 -8.85
N CYS A 128 -4.62 10.69 -9.53
CA CYS A 128 -3.76 10.59 -10.70
C CYS A 128 -4.19 11.60 -11.78
N ASP A 129 -5.49 11.67 -12.07
CA ASP A 129 -6.02 12.63 -13.05
C ASP A 129 -5.77 14.06 -12.61
N ARG A 130 -6.01 14.36 -11.34
CA ARG A 130 -5.87 15.74 -10.80
C ARG A 130 -4.43 16.21 -10.80
N TYR A 131 -3.48 15.32 -10.52
CA TYR A 131 -2.06 15.67 -10.42
C TYR A 131 -1.25 15.34 -11.67
N GLY A 132 -1.91 14.91 -12.74
CA GLY A 132 -1.23 14.63 -13.99
C GLY A 132 -0.33 13.40 -13.96
N VAL A 133 -0.63 12.45 -13.10
CA VAL A 133 0.08 11.17 -13.02
C VAL A 133 -0.59 10.19 -13.97
N SER A 134 0.19 9.63 -14.93
CA SER A 134 -0.37 8.73 -15.93
C SER A 134 -0.75 7.37 -15.32
N ASN A 135 -2.03 7.02 -15.44
CA ASN A 135 -2.55 5.72 -15.01
C ASN A 135 -3.13 4.92 -16.19
N ALA A 136 -2.69 5.24 -17.42
CA ALA A 136 -3.25 4.66 -18.64
C ALA A 136 -3.13 3.13 -18.72
N HIS A 137 -2.14 2.54 -18.04
CA HIS A 137 -1.90 1.11 -18.05
C HIS A 137 -2.51 0.38 -16.86
N ARG A 138 -3.29 1.06 -16.01
CA ARG A 138 -3.94 0.49 -14.84
C ARG A 138 -5.23 -0.21 -15.22
N LYS A 139 -5.11 -1.31 -15.96
CA LYS A 139 -6.26 -2.11 -16.41
C LYS A 139 -6.77 -3.03 -15.29
N LEU A 140 -5.84 -3.65 -14.56
CA LEU A 140 -6.11 -4.43 -13.36
C LEU A 140 -5.42 -3.74 -12.20
N HIS A 141 -5.98 -3.84 -11.00
CA HIS A 141 -5.44 -3.21 -9.80
C HIS A 141 -4.24 -4.01 -9.28
N GLY A 142 -3.12 -3.96 -9.99
CA GLY A 142 -1.88 -4.59 -9.57
C GLY A 142 -1.19 -3.80 -8.47
N ALA A 143 -0.76 -4.49 -7.41
CA ALA A 143 -0.26 -3.82 -6.21
C ALA A 143 1.02 -3.02 -6.43
N LEU A 144 1.97 -3.54 -7.22
CA LEU A 144 3.22 -2.82 -7.45
C LEU A 144 3.00 -1.54 -8.25
N LEU A 145 2.22 -1.63 -9.33
CA LEU A 145 1.89 -0.45 -10.14
C LEU A 145 1.15 0.60 -9.30
N ASP A 146 0.19 0.16 -8.50
CA ASP A 146 -0.56 1.08 -7.63
C ASP A 146 0.35 1.74 -6.60
N SER A 147 1.35 1.04 -6.07
CA SER A 147 2.34 1.62 -5.16
C SER A 147 3.17 2.71 -5.85
N GLU A 148 3.58 2.47 -7.09
CA GLU A 148 4.33 3.45 -7.89
C GLU A 148 3.48 4.70 -8.15
N LEU A 149 2.23 4.51 -8.55
CA LEU A 149 1.28 5.62 -8.77
C LEU A 149 1.04 6.39 -7.47
N LEU A 150 0.85 5.69 -6.37
CA LEU A 150 0.66 6.32 -5.06
C LEU A 150 1.87 7.16 -4.66
N ALA A 151 3.08 6.66 -4.87
CA ALA A 151 4.29 7.42 -4.58
C ALA A 151 4.31 8.73 -5.39
N ASP A 152 4.01 8.66 -6.68
CA ASP A 152 3.98 9.84 -7.54
C ASP A 152 2.90 10.84 -7.11
N VAL A 153 1.71 10.34 -6.77
CA VAL A 153 0.62 11.19 -6.27
C VAL A 153 1.01 11.84 -4.94
N TYR A 154 1.56 11.08 -4.01
CA TYR A 154 1.99 11.61 -2.72
C TYR A 154 3.02 12.73 -2.89
N LEU A 155 4.02 12.52 -3.75
CA LEU A 155 5.03 13.53 -4.02
C LEU A 155 4.42 14.79 -4.63
N ALA A 156 3.47 14.63 -5.54
CA ALA A 156 2.78 15.76 -6.14
C ALA A 156 1.92 16.53 -5.13
N MET A 157 1.17 15.81 -4.28
CA MET A 157 0.32 16.42 -3.25
C MET A 157 1.12 17.21 -2.23
N THR A 158 2.31 16.76 -1.89
CA THR A 158 3.12 17.34 -0.81
C THR A 158 4.24 18.26 -1.31
N ARG A 159 4.31 18.48 -2.62
CA ARG A 159 5.39 19.28 -3.23
C ARG A 159 5.49 20.69 -2.65
N GLY A 160 4.36 21.34 -2.43
CA GLY A 160 4.31 22.70 -1.89
C GLY A 160 4.56 22.79 -0.39
N GLN A 161 4.44 21.69 0.34
CA GLN A 161 4.60 21.67 1.80
C GLN A 161 6.07 21.64 2.23
N ASN A 162 6.97 21.26 1.34
CA ASN A 162 8.39 21.13 1.65
C ASN A 162 9.15 22.45 1.76
N SER A 163 8.58 23.54 1.27
CA SER A 163 9.28 24.83 1.22
C SER A 163 9.43 25.51 2.58
N LEU A 164 8.61 25.13 3.58
CA LEU A 164 8.56 25.80 4.88
C LEU A 164 9.23 25.03 6.04
N SER A 165 9.42 23.72 5.88
CA SER A 165 9.97 22.86 6.96
C SER A 165 10.89 21.79 6.38
N MET A 166 11.71 22.18 5.44
CA MET A 166 12.48 21.29 4.58
C MET A 166 13.39 20.30 5.32
N GLU A 167 14.03 20.71 6.42
CA GLU A 167 14.97 19.86 7.15
C GLU A 167 14.25 18.75 7.94
N GLU A 168 13.16 19.08 8.62
CA GLU A 168 12.39 18.10 9.40
C GLU A 168 11.65 17.12 8.50
N GLU A 169 11.04 17.59 7.41
CA GLU A 169 10.31 16.75 6.47
C GLU A 169 11.22 15.81 5.69
N VAL A 170 12.44 16.23 5.37
CA VAL A 170 13.41 15.38 4.68
C VAL A 170 13.79 14.17 5.55
N GLU A 171 13.96 14.33 6.87
CA GLU A 171 14.22 13.21 7.77
C GLU A 171 13.03 12.22 7.83
N VAL A 172 11.81 12.73 7.91
CA VAL A 172 10.61 11.90 7.97
C VAL A 172 10.36 11.18 6.65
N ALA A 173 10.58 11.83 5.53
CA ALA A 173 10.37 11.26 4.20
C ALA A 173 11.51 10.31 3.77
N ALA A 174 12.65 10.33 4.43
CA ALA A 174 13.83 9.55 4.04
C ALA A 174 13.59 8.03 4.07
N ASP A 175 12.74 7.56 4.98
CA ASP A 175 12.48 6.14 5.20
C ASP A 175 11.04 5.76 4.86
N GLY A 176 10.45 6.46 3.91
CA GLY A 176 9.08 6.21 3.51
C GLY A 176 8.91 5.01 2.58
N ALA A 177 7.78 4.36 2.67
CA ALA A 177 7.40 3.30 1.74
C ALA A 177 5.93 3.48 1.35
N ALA A 178 5.68 3.60 0.05
CA ALA A 178 4.32 3.57 -0.48
C ALA A 178 3.87 2.12 -0.63
N LEU A 179 2.73 1.78 -0.06
CA LEU A 179 2.28 0.40 0.09
C LEU A 179 0.90 0.21 -0.50
N GLU A 180 0.73 -0.89 -1.23
CA GLU A 180 -0.56 -1.33 -1.75
C GLU A 180 -0.77 -2.80 -1.46
N ILE A 181 -1.96 -3.14 -0.95
CA ILE A 181 -2.34 -4.51 -0.60
C ILE A 181 -3.62 -4.86 -1.34
N VAL A 182 -3.61 -6.02 -1.99
CA VAL A 182 -4.79 -6.59 -2.60
C VAL A 182 -5.33 -7.68 -1.69
N PRO A 183 -6.53 -7.52 -1.13
CA PRO A 183 -7.16 -8.50 -0.27
C PRO A 183 -7.90 -9.60 -1.02
#